data_f7fc6d60a0d0b54304f0999f161428b5
#
_entry.id   f7fc6d60a0d0b54304f0999f161428b5
#
_cell.length_a   1.000
_cell.length_b   1.000
_cell.length_c   1.000
_cell.angle_alpha   90.00
_cell.angle_beta   90.00
_cell.angle_gamma   90.00
#
_symmetry.space_group_name_H-M   'P 1'
#
loop_
_entity.id
_entity.type
_entity.pdbx_description
1 polymer ?
#
loop_
_entity_poly.entity_id
_entity_poly.type
_entity_poly.pdbx_seq_one_letter_code
_entity_poly.pdbx_strand_id
1 'polypeptide(L)'
;MYIIKVGGGSGINLDGVVADLAAIKEPFIVVLGANAARDHLAALTGHQKIELTSVSGYSSVYSDAEAIDLIMMAYSGLRNKRFVELCQQNSINAIGLTGLDARLVQGKRNKGIKVRE
;
A
#
# COMPACT_ATOMS: atom_id res chain seq x y z
N MET A 1 -11.27 15.84 11.85
CA MET A 1 -10.44 14.67 11.51
C MET A 1 -10.34 14.55 10.00
N TYR A 2 -9.15 14.31 9.46
CA TYR A 2 -8.90 14.13 8.03
C TYR A 2 -8.64 12.67 7.70
N ILE A 3 -9.04 12.24 6.50
CA ILE A 3 -8.62 10.98 5.89
C ILE A 3 -7.83 11.35 4.64
N ILE A 4 -6.54 11.01 4.61
CA ILE A 4 -5.59 11.43 3.59
C ILE A 4 -5.09 10.20 2.84
N LYS A 5 -5.33 10.16 1.53
CA LYS A 5 -4.85 9.08 0.67
C LYS A 5 -3.51 9.48 0.04
N VAL A 6 -2.49 8.67 0.29
CA VAL A 6 -1.16 8.83 -0.32
C VAL A 6 -0.92 7.69 -1.29
N GLY A 7 -0.58 8.02 -2.52
CA GLY A 7 -0.32 7.04 -3.57
C GLY A 7 0.87 6.13 -3.29
N GLY A 8 0.96 5.01 -3.99
CA GLY A 8 2.05 4.03 -3.86
C GLY A 8 3.08 4.06 -4.98
N GLY A 9 3.00 5.01 -5.91
CA GLY A 9 3.93 5.12 -7.03
C GLY A 9 5.31 5.64 -6.63
N SER A 10 6.30 5.44 -7.50
CA SER A 10 7.69 5.87 -7.27
C SER A 10 7.87 7.40 -7.25
N GLY A 11 6.96 8.15 -7.87
CA GLY A 11 7.01 9.62 -7.91
C GLY A 11 6.42 10.33 -6.69
N ILE A 12 6.00 9.60 -5.66
CA ILE A 12 5.44 10.19 -4.45
C ILE A 12 6.55 10.67 -3.52
N ASN A 13 6.60 11.98 -3.26
CA ASN A 13 7.50 12.59 -2.30
C ASN A 13 6.94 12.43 -0.88
N LEU A 14 7.36 11.39 -0.18
CA LEU A 14 6.89 11.12 1.19
C LEU A 14 7.39 12.14 2.20
N ASP A 15 8.60 12.63 2.06
CA ASP A 15 9.17 13.65 2.97
C ASP A 15 8.33 14.93 2.90
N GLY A 16 7.95 15.36 1.70
CA GLY A 16 7.04 16.50 1.51
C GLY A 16 5.67 16.26 2.12
N VAL A 17 5.10 15.07 1.93
CA VAL A 17 3.82 14.70 2.53
C VAL A 17 3.89 14.77 4.06
N VAL A 18 4.93 14.21 4.67
CA VAL A 18 5.08 14.21 6.13
C VAL A 18 5.33 15.61 6.68
N ALA A 19 6.09 16.45 5.95
CA ALA A 19 6.27 17.85 6.32
C ALA A 19 4.94 18.62 6.35
N ASP A 20 4.08 18.40 5.35
CA ASP A 20 2.74 19.00 5.33
C ASP A 20 1.85 18.48 6.47
N LEU A 21 1.93 17.16 6.76
CA LEU A 21 1.18 16.54 7.86
C LEU A 21 1.59 17.12 9.22
N ALA A 22 2.86 17.44 9.41
CA ALA A 22 3.37 18.04 10.66
C ALA A 22 2.75 19.42 10.97
N ALA A 23 2.22 20.09 9.96
CA ALA A 23 1.51 21.38 10.13
C ALA A 23 0.03 21.20 10.53
N ILE A 24 -0.53 20.01 10.41
CA ILE A 24 -1.93 19.71 10.74
C ILE A 24 -2.06 19.52 12.24
N LYS A 25 -2.96 20.27 12.86
CA LYS A 25 -3.22 20.19 14.31
C LYS A 25 -4.34 19.19 14.65
N GLU A 26 -5.22 18.92 13.71
CA GLU A 26 -6.34 18.02 13.91
C GLU A 26 -5.92 16.55 13.73
N PRO A 27 -6.61 15.62 14.37
CA PRO A 27 -6.39 14.20 14.14
C PRO A 27 -6.57 13.81 12.68
N PHE A 28 -5.72 12.92 12.18
CA PHE A 28 -5.82 12.43 10.81
C PHE A 28 -5.50 10.93 10.70
N ILE A 29 -6.00 10.32 9.65
CA ILE A 29 -5.69 8.96 9.23
C ILE A 29 -5.08 9.04 7.83
N VAL A 30 -3.93 8.39 7.65
CA VAL A 30 -3.29 8.28 6.34
C VAL A 30 -3.49 6.88 5.76
N VAL A 31 -4.00 6.81 4.55
CA VAL A 31 -4.15 5.55 3.79
C VAL A 31 -3.07 5.49 2.73
N LEU A 32 -2.13 4.56 2.89
CA LEU A 32 -0.95 4.43 2.04
C LEU A 32 -1.15 3.42 0.91
N GLY A 33 -0.66 3.76 -0.28
CA GLY A 33 -0.37 2.80 -1.34
C GLY A 33 1.10 2.36 -1.31
N ALA A 34 1.42 1.18 -1.86
CA ALA A 34 2.78 0.64 -1.87
C ALA A 34 3.15 -0.11 -3.17
N ASN A 35 2.56 0.28 -4.30
CA ASN A 35 2.79 -0.43 -5.58
C ASN A 35 4.27 -0.44 -5.98
N ALA A 36 4.98 0.68 -5.87
CA ALA A 36 6.39 0.75 -6.21
C ALA A 36 7.26 -0.11 -5.25
N ALA A 37 6.93 -0.13 -3.96
CA ALA A 37 7.61 -0.98 -2.99
C ALA A 37 7.38 -2.48 -3.28
N ARG A 38 6.15 -2.86 -3.63
CA ARG A 38 5.83 -4.23 -4.07
C ARG A 38 6.63 -4.62 -5.33
N ASP A 39 6.64 -3.77 -6.34
CA ASP A 39 7.35 -4.04 -7.60
C ASP A 39 8.87 -4.14 -7.37
N HIS A 40 9.43 -3.32 -6.49
CA HIS A 40 10.83 -3.41 -6.08
C HIS A 40 11.15 -4.73 -5.38
N LEU A 41 10.32 -5.16 -4.41
CA LEU A 41 10.50 -6.43 -3.72
C LEU A 41 10.35 -7.62 -4.68
N ALA A 42 9.39 -7.57 -5.60
CA ALA A 42 9.24 -8.60 -6.63
C ALA A 42 10.50 -8.73 -7.50
N ALA A 43 11.10 -7.61 -7.90
CA ALA A 43 12.37 -7.61 -8.65
C ALA A 43 13.53 -8.20 -7.84
N LEU A 44 13.65 -7.85 -6.55
CA LEU A 44 14.69 -8.37 -5.66
C LEU A 44 14.59 -9.88 -5.41
N THR A 45 13.36 -10.40 -5.36
CA THR A 45 13.10 -11.83 -5.12
C THR A 45 12.99 -12.66 -6.40
N GLY A 46 13.07 -12.04 -7.57
CA GLY A 46 12.92 -12.71 -8.86
C GLY A 46 11.48 -13.15 -9.20
N HIS A 47 10.50 -12.65 -8.43
CA HIS A 47 9.09 -12.98 -8.69
C HIS A 47 8.57 -12.22 -9.91
N GLN A 48 8.06 -12.98 -10.90
CA GLN A 48 7.50 -12.38 -12.12
C GLN A 48 6.06 -11.90 -11.89
N LYS A 49 5.84 -10.63 -12.18
CA LYS A 49 4.50 -10.04 -12.15
C LYS A 49 3.65 -10.59 -13.30
N ILE A 50 2.54 -11.23 -12.97
CA ILE A 50 1.55 -11.70 -13.94
C ILE A 50 0.43 -10.66 -14.00
N GLU A 51 0.19 -10.08 -15.18
CA GLU A 51 -0.92 -9.16 -15.41
C GLU A 51 -2.05 -9.89 -16.16
N LEU A 52 -3.26 -9.74 -15.66
CA LEU A 52 -4.47 -10.22 -16.26
C LEU A 52 -5.33 -9.06 -16.72
N THR A 53 -5.86 -9.15 -17.92
CA THR A 53 -6.80 -8.18 -18.45
C THR A 53 -8.21 -8.76 -18.42
N SER A 54 -9.13 -8.08 -17.74
CA SER A 54 -10.53 -8.48 -17.70
C SER A 54 -11.20 -8.30 -19.07
N VAL A 55 -12.31 -8.97 -19.29
CA VAL A 55 -13.13 -8.81 -20.51
C VAL A 55 -13.56 -7.35 -20.72
N SER A 56 -13.75 -6.61 -19.63
CA SER A 56 -14.06 -5.17 -19.65
C SER A 56 -12.87 -4.26 -19.94
N GLY A 57 -11.66 -4.81 -20.12
CA GLY A 57 -10.46 -4.05 -20.50
C GLY A 57 -9.60 -3.54 -19.33
N TYR A 58 -9.97 -3.83 -18.08
CA TYR A 58 -9.15 -3.47 -16.91
C TYR A 58 -8.03 -4.49 -16.68
N SER A 59 -6.80 -4.00 -16.59
CA SER A 59 -5.65 -4.81 -16.21
C SER A 59 -5.46 -4.80 -14.70
N SER A 60 -5.14 -5.95 -14.14
CA SER A 60 -4.82 -6.14 -12.74
C SER A 60 -3.70 -7.16 -12.57
N VAL A 61 -2.96 -7.05 -11.50
CA VAL A 61 -1.92 -8.02 -11.16
C VAL A 61 -2.59 -9.26 -10.55
N TYR A 62 -2.28 -10.42 -11.12
CA TYR A 62 -2.68 -11.70 -10.54
C TYR A 62 -1.93 -11.91 -9.22
N SER A 63 -2.68 -12.18 -8.17
CA SER A 63 -2.14 -12.34 -6.82
C SER A 63 -2.22 -13.82 -6.42
N ASP A 64 -1.19 -14.58 -6.76
CA ASP A 64 -0.94 -15.90 -6.20
C ASP A 64 -0.43 -15.82 -4.76
N ALA A 65 -0.08 -16.93 -4.13
CA ALA A 65 0.37 -16.96 -2.75
C ALA A 65 1.67 -16.14 -2.56
N GLU A 66 2.63 -16.26 -3.47
CA GLU A 66 3.90 -15.52 -3.41
C GLU A 66 3.68 -14.01 -3.60
N ALA A 67 2.81 -13.63 -4.53
CA ALA A 67 2.44 -12.23 -4.75
C ALA A 67 1.74 -11.64 -3.51
N ILE A 68 0.92 -12.41 -2.80
CA ILE A 68 0.29 -11.98 -1.55
C ILE A 68 1.35 -11.74 -0.47
N ASP A 69 2.34 -12.60 -0.33
CA ASP A 69 3.44 -12.42 0.62
C ASP A 69 4.26 -11.16 0.30
N LEU A 70 4.55 -10.92 -0.98
CA LEU A 70 5.20 -9.68 -1.42
C LEU A 70 4.38 -8.43 -1.12
N ILE A 71 3.06 -8.50 -1.33
CA ILE A 71 2.14 -7.43 -0.97
C ILE A 71 2.19 -7.17 0.54
N MET A 72 2.13 -8.21 1.37
CA MET A 72 2.23 -8.07 2.81
C MET A 72 3.56 -7.45 3.23
N MET A 73 4.69 -7.89 2.68
CA MET A 73 6.00 -7.31 2.94
C MET A 73 6.06 -5.83 2.54
N ALA A 74 5.56 -5.49 1.36
CA ALA A 74 5.59 -4.13 0.84
C ALA A 74 4.69 -3.17 1.63
N TYR A 75 3.45 -3.55 1.86
CA TYR A 75 2.45 -2.69 2.48
C TYR A 75 2.59 -2.64 3.99
N SER A 76 2.64 -3.79 4.66
CA SER A 76 2.66 -3.87 6.12
C SER A 76 4.05 -3.59 6.71
N GLY A 77 5.07 -4.11 6.08
CA GLY A 77 6.44 -3.96 6.52
C GLY A 77 7.09 -2.69 5.99
N LEU A 78 7.53 -2.71 4.74
CA LEU A 78 8.42 -1.69 4.19
C LEU A 78 7.75 -0.30 4.15
N ARG A 79 6.66 -0.16 3.42
CA ARG A 79 6.02 1.16 3.22
C ARG A 79 5.42 1.72 4.48
N ASN A 80 4.71 0.90 5.26
CA ASN A 80 4.10 1.30 6.51
C ASN A 80 5.16 1.79 7.51
N LYS A 81 6.20 1.00 7.75
CA LYS A 81 7.21 1.34 8.75
C LYS A 81 8.12 2.48 8.34
N ARG A 82 8.46 2.61 7.06
CA ARG A 82 9.18 3.79 6.56
C ARG A 82 8.37 5.07 6.71
N PHE A 83 7.07 5.00 6.49
CA PHE A 83 6.21 6.16 6.72
C PHE A 83 6.10 6.53 8.20
N VAL A 84 5.94 5.53 9.08
CA VAL A 84 5.95 5.75 10.53
C VAL A 84 7.28 6.34 10.99
N GLU A 85 8.41 5.82 10.50
CA GLU A 85 9.75 6.36 10.78
C GLU A 85 9.84 7.86 10.41
N LEU A 86 9.41 8.24 9.21
CA LEU A 86 9.38 9.64 8.77
C LEU A 86 8.46 10.50 9.66
N CYS A 87 7.30 9.99 10.05
CA CYS A 87 6.42 10.67 10.99
C CYS A 87 7.12 10.93 12.33
N GLN A 88 7.77 9.93 12.90
CA GLN A 88 8.51 10.08 14.18
C GLN A 88 9.64 11.10 14.06
N GLN A 89 10.39 11.10 12.94
CA GLN A 89 11.43 12.09 12.68
C GLN A 89 10.90 13.53 12.59
N ASN A 90 9.62 13.69 12.25
CA ASN A 90 8.93 14.99 12.19
C ASN A 90 8.01 15.24 13.40
N SER A 91 8.26 14.59 14.52
CA SER A 91 7.51 14.74 15.78
C SER A 91 6.02 14.39 15.67
N ILE A 92 5.64 13.58 14.69
CA ILE A 92 4.29 13.03 14.55
C ILE A 92 4.27 11.64 15.20
N ASN A 93 3.57 11.50 16.32
CA ASN A 93 3.43 10.21 17.01
C ASN A 93 2.42 9.33 16.28
N ALA A 94 2.90 8.58 15.28
CA ALA A 94 2.10 7.73 14.40
C ALA A 94 2.16 6.26 14.77
N ILE A 95 1.06 5.54 14.57
CA ILE A 95 0.97 4.08 14.62
C ILE A 95 0.66 3.59 13.20
N GLY A 96 1.40 2.60 12.72
CA GLY A 96 1.16 1.96 11.44
C GLY A 96 0.37 0.66 11.61
N LEU A 97 -0.83 0.63 11.06
CA LEU A 97 -1.73 -0.51 11.06
C LEU A 97 -1.99 -1.00 9.62
N THR A 98 -2.49 -2.22 9.52
CA THR A 98 -3.01 -2.81 8.29
C THR A 98 -4.47 -3.17 8.46
N GLY A 99 -5.16 -3.52 7.38
CA GLY A 99 -6.55 -3.99 7.47
C GLY A 99 -6.73 -5.28 8.27
N LEU A 100 -5.64 -6.05 8.47
CA LEU A 100 -5.65 -7.29 9.25
C LEU A 100 -5.65 -7.02 10.77
N ASP A 101 -5.01 -5.93 11.21
CA ASP A 101 -4.88 -5.59 12.62
C ASP A 101 -6.27 -5.34 13.22
N ALA A 102 -6.59 -6.05 14.28
CA ALA A 102 -7.88 -5.99 14.95
C ALA A 102 -9.10 -6.13 14.01
N ARG A 103 -8.93 -6.76 12.85
CA ARG A 103 -9.97 -6.87 11.81
C ARG A 103 -10.53 -5.51 11.35
N LEU A 104 -9.66 -4.50 11.24
CA LEU A 104 -10.03 -3.14 10.83
C LEU A 104 -10.76 -3.10 9.49
N VAL A 105 -10.39 -3.97 8.55
CA VAL A 105 -11.04 -4.10 7.25
C VAL A 105 -11.52 -5.51 7.07
N GLN A 106 -12.81 -5.68 6.83
CA GLN A 106 -13.40 -6.97 6.49
C GLN A 106 -13.79 -6.97 5.01
N GLY A 107 -13.42 -8.02 4.31
CA GLY A 107 -13.71 -8.19 2.90
C GLY A 107 -14.41 -9.50 2.62
N LYS A 108 -15.15 -9.54 1.51
CA LYS A 108 -15.72 -10.76 0.95
C LYS A 108 -15.06 -11.02 -0.39
N ARG A 109 -14.60 -12.26 -0.60
CA ARG A 109 -14.02 -12.65 -1.89
C ARG A 109 -15.06 -12.57 -2.99
N ASN A 110 -14.74 -11.87 -4.06
CA ASN A 110 -15.56 -11.88 -5.27
C ASN A 110 -15.57 -13.26 -5.92
N LYS A 111 -16.69 -13.62 -6.55
CA LYS A 111 -16.73 -14.76 -7.45
C LYS A 111 -15.79 -14.47 -8.64
N GLY A 112 -15.27 -15.53 -9.27
CA GLY A 112 -14.27 -15.43 -10.32
C GLY A 112 -14.54 -14.34 -11.37
N ILE A 113 -13.47 -13.70 -11.83
CA ILE A 113 -13.51 -12.66 -12.87
C ILE A 113 -13.16 -13.34 -14.21
N LYS A 114 -13.93 -13.05 -15.25
CA LYS A 114 -13.61 -13.51 -16.62
C LYS A 114 -12.44 -12.68 -17.16
N VAL A 115 -11.37 -13.34 -17.56
CA VAL A 115 -10.20 -12.71 -18.19
C VAL A 115 -10.23 -12.98 -19.70
N ARG A 116 -9.54 -12.12 -20.44
CA ARG A 116 -9.26 -12.35 -21.87
C ARG A 116 -8.20 -13.44 -21.98
N GLU A 117 -8.42 -14.33 -22.93
CA GLU A 117 -7.40 -15.32 -23.32
C GLU A 117 -6.23 -14.66 -24.07
#